data_c848444d88b957d55078a01a736a5c60
#
_entry.id   c848444d88b957d55078a01a736a5c60
#
_cell.length_a   1.000
_cell.length_b   1.000
_cell.length_c   1.000
_cell.angle_alpha   90.00
_cell.angle_beta   90.00
_cell.angle_gamma   90.00
#
_symmetry.space_group_name_H-M   'P 1'
#
loop_
_entity.id
_entity.type
_entity.pdbx_description
1 polymer ?
#
loop_
_entity_poly.entity_id
_entity_poly.type
_entity_poly.pdbx_seq_one_letter_code
_entity_poly.pdbx_strand_id
1 'polypeptide(L)'
;MTTVASYRIPGFGTVDVVQHNDGRNRIWDLFAASGECLNEGHPFRSKPRRKQVEAFLAHDLKEALARIEKECERLKITQEDLDEVIHEAAQAGNRRLNQVSEEKQQERLITTAEEQAARVNNGGRASQLVYLLEAYGEAGAVQALQDRYETNG
;
A
#
# COMPACT_ATOMS: atom_id res chain seq x y z
N MET A 1 5.34 -17.18 -18.65
CA MET A 1 4.86 -16.74 -17.33
C MET A 1 3.39 -16.43 -17.39
N THR A 2 2.64 -16.96 -16.46
CA THR A 2 1.18 -16.80 -16.43
C THR A 2 0.72 -16.38 -15.05
N THR A 3 -0.04 -15.28 -14.99
CA THR A 3 -0.69 -14.87 -13.73
C THR A 3 -1.85 -15.82 -13.45
N VAL A 4 -1.77 -16.53 -12.33
CA VAL A 4 -2.77 -17.54 -11.96
C VAL A 4 -3.69 -17.09 -10.82
N ALA A 5 -3.33 -16.05 -10.11
CA ALA A 5 -4.15 -15.44 -9.08
C ALA A 5 -3.67 -14.02 -8.80
N SER A 6 -4.55 -13.20 -8.25
CA SER A 6 -4.22 -11.87 -7.74
C SER A 6 -4.92 -11.68 -6.41
N TYR A 7 -4.17 -11.23 -5.41
CA TYR A 7 -4.70 -11.01 -4.07
C TYR A 7 -4.43 -9.58 -3.64
N ARG A 8 -5.38 -8.98 -2.95
CA ARG A 8 -5.15 -7.70 -2.30
C ARG A 8 -4.57 -7.96 -0.91
N ILE A 9 -3.32 -7.56 -0.71
CA ILE A 9 -2.57 -7.79 0.52
C ILE A 9 -2.37 -6.45 1.24
N PRO A 10 -2.76 -6.36 2.52
CA PRO A 10 -2.57 -5.12 3.28
C PRO A 10 -1.14 -4.63 3.24
N GLY A 11 -0.95 -3.35 2.91
CA GLY A 11 0.36 -2.72 2.79
C GLY A 11 1.05 -2.89 1.44
N PHE A 12 0.62 -3.84 0.62
CA PHE A 12 1.21 -4.13 -0.69
C PHE A 12 0.27 -3.82 -1.86
N GLY A 13 -1.04 -3.71 -1.58
CA GLY A 13 -2.04 -3.57 -2.63
C GLY A 13 -2.25 -4.88 -3.37
N THR A 14 -2.36 -4.84 -4.69
CA THR A 14 -2.53 -6.05 -5.50
C THR A 14 -1.21 -6.76 -5.69
N VAL A 15 -1.17 -8.02 -5.29
CA VAL A 15 -0.03 -8.93 -5.48
C VAL A 15 -0.44 -10.02 -6.44
N ASP A 16 0.28 -10.16 -7.55
CA ASP A 16 0.03 -11.19 -8.56
C ASP A 16 0.85 -12.43 -8.26
N VAL A 17 0.20 -13.59 -8.33
CA VAL A 17 0.85 -14.88 -8.26
C VAL A 17 1.08 -15.35 -9.70
N VAL A 18 2.34 -15.49 -10.08
CA VAL A 18 2.76 -15.83 -11.43
C VAL A 18 3.39 -17.21 -11.44
N GLN A 19 2.83 -18.10 -12.27
CA GLN A 19 3.39 -19.43 -12.49
C GLN A 19 4.39 -19.40 -13.64
N HIS A 20 5.55 -20.00 -13.41
CA HIS A 20 6.51 -20.23 -14.49
C HIS A 20 7.28 -21.53 -14.25
N ASN A 21 8.01 -21.95 -15.26
CA ASN A 21 8.77 -23.18 -15.19
C ASN A 21 10.25 -22.89 -14.93
N ASP A 22 10.82 -23.63 -13.99
CA ASP A 22 12.26 -23.67 -13.75
C ASP A 22 12.75 -25.10 -14.07
N GLY A 23 13.18 -25.29 -15.30
CA GLY A 23 13.50 -26.62 -15.80
C GLY A 23 12.25 -27.49 -15.90
N ARG A 24 12.19 -28.59 -15.14
CA ARG A 24 11.02 -29.50 -15.07
C ARG A 24 10.04 -29.14 -13.97
N ASN A 25 10.40 -28.18 -13.13
CA ASN A 25 9.60 -27.81 -11.98
C ASN A 25 8.72 -26.62 -12.29
N ARG A 26 7.49 -26.65 -11.79
CA ARG A 26 6.63 -25.47 -11.76
C ARG A 26 6.93 -24.70 -10.47
N ILE A 27 7.11 -23.42 -10.61
CA ILE A 27 7.30 -22.53 -9.46
C ILE A 27 6.38 -21.34 -9.57
N TRP A 28 6.12 -20.70 -8.44
CA TRP A 28 5.23 -19.54 -8.34
C TRP A 28 5.97 -18.42 -7.66
N ASP A 29 5.90 -17.24 -8.25
CA ASP A 29 6.50 -16.03 -7.72
C ASP A 29 5.43 -14.98 -7.46
N LEU A 30 5.74 -14.04 -6.58
CA LEU A 30 4.87 -12.93 -6.21
C LEU A 30 5.39 -11.64 -6.82
N PHE A 31 4.54 -10.93 -7.54
CA PHE A 31 4.87 -9.64 -8.13
C PHE A 31 3.94 -8.54 -7.63
N ALA A 32 4.52 -7.42 -7.22
CA ALA A 32 3.77 -6.22 -6.92
C ALA A 32 3.23 -5.59 -8.21
N ALA A 33 2.25 -4.69 -8.08
CA ALA A 33 1.71 -3.95 -9.23
C ALA A 33 2.78 -3.18 -10.00
N SER A 34 3.86 -2.78 -9.33
CA SER A 34 5.02 -2.12 -9.94
C SER A 34 5.90 -3.05 -10.79
N GLY A 35 5.65 -4.36 -10.74
CA GLY A 35 6.46 -5.37 -11.43
C GLY A 35 7.61 -5.92 -10.60
N GLU A 36 7.80 -5.45 -9.37
CA GLU A 36 8.82 -5.95 -8.47
C GLU A 36 8.50 -7.36 -7.98
N CYS A 37 9.49 -8.25 -8.02
CA CYS A 37 9.37 -9.58 -7.45
C CYS A 37 9.52 -9.52 -5.93
N LEU A 38 8.51 -9.99 -5.20
CA LEU A 38 8.46 -9.89 -3.75
C LEU A 38 9.09 -11.09 -3.04
N ASN A 39 9.32 -12.18 -3.74
CA ASN A 39 9.90 -13.40 -3.17
C ASN A 39 11.15 -13.87 -3.92
N GLU A 40 11.96 -12.93 -4.38
CA GLU A 40 13.17 -13.21 -5.11
C GLU A 40 14.09 -14.18 -4.33
N GLY A 41 14.52 -15.26 -5.01
CA GLY A 41 15.34 -16.30 -4.38
C GLY A 41 14.56 -17.31 -3.52
N HIS A 42 13.24 -17.13 -3.35
CA HIS A 42 12.41 -18.01 -2.51
C HIS A 42 11.12 -18.41 -3.22
N PRO A 43 11.19 -19.12 -4.37
CA PRO A 43 10.00 -19.47 -5.11
C PRO A 43 9.10 -20.44 -4.33
N PHE A 44 7.79 -20.29 -4.51
CA PHE A 44 6.83 -21.26 -3.97
C PHE A 44 6.83 -22.49 -4.89
N ARG A 45 6.79 -23.67 -4.29
CA ARG A 45 6.78 -24.95 -5.05
C ARG A 45 5.37 -25.49 -5.24
N SER A 46 4.38 -24.84 -4.66
CA SER A 46 2.96 -25.06 -4.90
C SER A 46 2.27 -23.70 -4.98
N LYS A 47 1.12 -23.65 -5.65
CA LYS A 47 0.36 -22.39 -5.79
C LYS A 47 0.01 -21.83 -4.41
N PRO A 48 0.53 -20.66 -4.03
CA PRO A 48 0.23 -20.10 -2.71
C PRO A 48 -1.19 -19.56 -2.65
N ARG A 49 -1.83 -19.77 -1.50
CA ARG A 49 -3.13 -19.18 -1.18
C ARG A 49 -2.91 -17.81 -0.54
N ARG A 50 -3.96 -17.00 -0.49
CA ARG A 50 -3.91 -15.66 0.09
C ARG A 50 -3.24 -15.64 1.47
N LYS A 51 -3.62 -16.54 2.38
CA LYS A 51 -3.05 -16.61 3.72
C LYS A 51 -1.55 -16.91 3.71
N GLN A 52 -1.10 -17.73 2.77
CA GLN A 52 0.32 -18.06 2.62
C GLN A 52 1.10 -16.84 2.10
N VAL A 53 0.53 -16.09 1.17
CA VAL A 53 1.12 -14.85 0.67
C VAL A 53 1.21 -13.81 1.79
N GLU A 54 0.14 -13.63 2.55
CA GLU A 54 0.13 -12.71 3.70
C GLU A 54 1.19 -13.09 4.73
N ALA A 55 1.29 -14.38 5.07
CA ALA A 55 2.27 -14.86 6.03
C ALA A 55 3.71 -14.65 5.54
N PHE A 56 3.96 -14.89 4.27
CA PHE A 56 5.28 -14.67 3.66
C PHE A 56 5.69 -13.19 3.72
N LEU A 57 4.76 -12.29 3.44
CA LEU A 57 5.01 -10.85 3.39
C LEU A 57 4.87 -10.16 4.75
N ALA A 58 4.40 -10.86 5.78
CA ALA A 58 4.12 -10.28 7.09
C ALA A 58 5.36 -9.63 7.73
N HIS A 59 6.52 -10.24 7.59
CA HIS A 59 7.77 -9.70 8.13
C HIS A 59 8.15 -8.39 7.44
N ASP A 60 8.09 -8.36 6.11
CA ASP A 60 8.38 -7.17 5.32
C ASP A 60 7.41 -6.04 5.63
N LEU A 61 6.13 -6.37 5.78
CA LEU A 61 5.11 -5.41 6.19
C LEU A 61 5.43 -4.81 7.55
N LYS A 62 5.76 -5.64 8.52
CA LYS A 62 6.10 -5.20 9.87
C LYS A 62 7.31 -4.26 9.87
N GLU A 63 8.35 -4.58 9.12
CA GLU A 63 9.54 -3.75 9.00
C GLU A 63 9.22 -2.42 8.31
N ALA A 64 8.44 -2.43 7.23
CA ALA A 64 8.05 -1.23 6.52
C ALA A 64 7.24 -0.28 7.42
N LEU A 65 6.28 -0.82 8.17
CA LEU A 65 5.48 -0.05 9.13
C LEU A 65 6.36 0.56 10.23
N ALA A 66 7.33 -0.20 10.73
CA ALA A 66 8.27 0.30 11.75
C ALA A 66 9.11 1.46 11.23
N ARG A 67 9.57 1.40 9.98
CA ARG A 67 10.34 2.48 9.36
C ARG A 67 9.50 3.75 9.17
N ILE A 68 8.25 3.60 8.73
CA ILE A 68 7.32 4.74 8.60
C ILE A 68 7.03 5.36 9.97
N GLU A 69 6.78 4.53 10.98
CA GLU A 69 6.53 4.99 12.34
C GLU A 69 7.72 5.78 12.89
N LYS A 70 8.92 5.28 12.66
CA LYS A 70 10.16 5.94 13.07
C LYS A 70 10.30 7.32 12.40
N GLU A 71 9.94 7.43 11.13
CA GLU A 71 9.95 8.70 10.41
C GLU A 71 8.90 9.66 10.97
N CYS A 72 7.70 9.16 11.32
CA CYS A 72 6.68 9.96 11.98
C CYS A 72 7.18 10.52 13.32
N GLU A 73 7.89 9.71 14.09
CA GLU A 73 8.50 10.16 15.35
C GLU A 73 9.57 11.23 15.12
N ARG A 74 10.43 11.02 14.12
CA ARG A 74 11.47 11.99 13.76
C ARG A 74 10.87 13.34 13.37
N LEU A 75 9.81 13.34 12.59
CA LEU A 75 9.14 14.54 12.10
C LEU A 75 8.15 15.13 13.12
N LYS A 76 7.96 14.48 14.26
CA LYS A 76 7.02 14.89 15.32
C LYS A 76 5.59 15.05 14.80
N ILE A 77 5.17 14.12 13.96
CA ILE A 77 3.83 14.11 13.37
C ILE A 77 2.81 13.74 14.44
N THR A 78 1.82 14.61 14.65
CA THR A 78 0.73 14.37 15.58
C THR A 78 -0.33 13.46 14.95
N GLN A 79 -1.26 12.96 15.77
CA GLN A 79 -2.38 12.17 15.27
C GLN A 79 -3.25 13.00 14.30
N GLU A 80 -3.45 14.27 14.60
CA GLU A 80 -4.20 15.20 13.72
C GLU A 80 -3.51 15.37 12.37
N ASP A 81 -2.19 15.50 12.37
CA ASP A 81 -1.41 15.60 11.13
C ASP A 81 -1.56 14.33 10.28
N LEU A 82 -1.51 13.17 10.92
CA LEU A 82 -1.67 11.90 10.22
C LEU A 82 -3.07 11.76 9.63
N ASP A 83 -4.11 12.18 10.36
CA ASP A 83 -5.49 12.18 9.86
C ASP A 83 -5.63 13.03 8.58
N GLU A 84 -4.97 14.19 8.55
CA GLU A 84 -4.96 15.05 7.35
C GLU A 84 -4.24 14.41 6.16
N VAL A 85 -3.12 13.75 6.41
CA VAL A 85 -2.37 13.04 5.36
C VAL A 85 -3.22 11.92 4.76
N ILE A 86 -3.94 11.18 5.58
CA ILE A 86 -4.87 10.13 5.12
C ILE A 86 -5.97 10.73 4.26
N HIS A 87 -6.51 11.86 4.66
CA HIS A 87 -7.55 12.55 3.90
C HIS A 87 -7.07 12.97 2.51
N GLU A 88 -5.88 13.54 2.42
CA GLU A 88 -5.25 13.90 1.15
C GLU A 88 -4.94 12.67 0.28
N ALA A 89 -4.45 11.60 0.89
CA ALA A 89 -4.16 10.36 0.18
C ALA A 89 -5.43 9.76 -0.44
N ALA A 90 -6.54 9.78 0.29
CA ALA A 90 -7.83 9.31 -0.20
C ALA A 90 -8.34 10.15 -1.38
N GLN A 91 -8.21 11.47 -1.29
CA GLN A 91 -8.59 12.36 -2.39
C GLN A 91 -7.75 12.13 -3.64
N ALA A 92 -6.43 12.00 -3.49
CA ALA A 92 -5.51 11.75 -4.60
C ALA A 92 -5.79 10.40 -5.25
N GLY A 93 -6.08 9.37 -4.45
CA GLY A 93 -6.42 8.03 -4.93
C GLY A 93 -7.69 8.03 -5.77
N ASN A 94 -8.73 8.72 -5.31
CA ASN A 94 -9.99 8.81 -6.04
C ASN A 94 -9.83 9.59 -7.36
N ARG A 95 -9.03 10.63 -7.40
CA ARG A 95 -8.74 11.38 -8.63
C ARG A 95 -8.02 10.54 -9.68
N ARG A 96 -7.11 9.66 -9.26
CA ARG A 96 -6.40 8.75 -10.18
C ARG A 96 -7.33 7.70 -10.79
N LEU A 97 -8.26 7.18 -10.00
CA LEU A 97 -9.16 6.12 -10.43
C LEU A 97 -10.25 6.62 -11.38
N ASN A 98 -10.65 7.88 -11.25
CA ASN A 98 -11.77 8.44 -11.98
C ASN A 98 -11.37 9.78 -12.61
N GLN A 99 -10.64 9.78 -13.69
CA GLN A 99 -10.24 10.98 -14.43
C GLN A 99 -11.43 11.75 -15.05
N VAL A 100 -12.47 11.99 -14.29
CA VAL A 100 -13.70 12.57 -14.82
C VAL A 100 -13.90 13.98 -14.33
N SER A 101 -14.04 14.91 -15.27
CA SER A 101 -13.96 16.35 -15.11
C SER A 101 -15.31 17.07 -14.86
N GLU A 102 -16.38 16.37 -14.50
CA GLU A 102 -17.68 17.03 -14.23
C GLU A 102 -17.83 17.35 -12.74
N GLU A 103 -18.29 18.57 -12.44
CA GLU A 103 -18.44 19.08 -11.06
C GLU A 103 -19.23 18.15 -10.13
N LYS A 104 -20.31 17.55 -10.63
CA LYS A 104 -21.13 16.60 -9.86
C LYS A 104 -20.36 15.34 -9.47
N GLN A 105 -19.43 14.93 -10.30
CA GLN A 105 -18.60 13.77 -10.02
C GLN A 105 -17.46 14.12 -9.07
N GLN A 106 -16.97 15.35 -9.11
CA GLN A 106 -15.98 15.83 -8.14
C GLN A 106 -16.56 15.88 -6.73
N GLU A 107 -17.78 16.35 -6.56
CA GLU A 107 -18.47 16.33 -5.26
C GLU A 107 -18.62 14.90 -4.76
N ARG A 108 -19.01 13.96 -5.62
CA ARG A 108 -19.16 12.55 -5.28
C ARG A 108 -17.82 11.92 -4.91
N LEU A 109 -16.75 12.28 -5.60
CA LEU A 109 -15.39 11.82 -5.32
C LEU A 109 -14.88 12.35 -3.99
N ILE A 110 -15.14 13.60 -3.66
CA ILE A 110 -14.77 14.21 -2.39
C ILE A 110 -15.51 13.50 -1.24
N THR A 111 -16.81 13.30 -1.37
CA THR A 111 -17.60 12.59 -0.36
C THR A 111 -17.09 11.17 -0.13
N THR A 112 -16.77 10.45 -1.21
CA THR A 112 -16.21 9.09 -1.14
C THR A 112 -14.84 9.09 -0.47
N ALA A 113 -14.00 10.08 -0.78
CA ALA A 113 -12.69 10.23 -0.17
C ALA A 113 -12.79 10.52 1.32
N GLU A 114 -13.72 11.39 1.72
CA GLU A 114 -13.97 11.69 3.13
C GLU A 114 -14.45 10.46 3.88
N GLU A 115 -15.35 9.68 3.29
CA GLU A 115 -15.83 8.43 3.88
C GLU A 115 -14.71 7.42 4.04
N GLN A 116 -13.86 7.28 3.03
CA GLN A 116 -12.71 6.38 3.07
C GLN A 116 -11.71 6.82 4.14
N ALA A 117 -11.37 8.10 4.18
CA ALA A 117 -10.46 8.65 5.18
C ALA A 117 -11.01 8.45 6.59
N ALA A 118 -12.28 8.68 6.81
CA ALA A 118 -12.92 8.46 8.10
C ALA A 118 -12.83 6.99 8.53
N ARG A 119 -13.06 6.07 7.61
CA ARG A 119 -12.95 4.64 7.87
C ARG A 119 -11.54 4.24 8.27
N VAL A 120 -10.54 4.73 7.54
CA VAL A 120 -9.12 4.46 7.83
C VAL A 120 -8.73 5.06 9.17
N ASN A 121 -9.13 6.29 9.44
CA ASN A 121 -8.82 6.99 10.69
C ASN A 121 -9.48 6.30 11.91
N ASN A 122 -10.70 5.78 11.74
CA ASN A 122 -11.38 5.02 12.79
C ASN A 122 -10.71 3.67 13.09
N GLY A 123 -9.95 3.13 12.16
CA GLY A 123 -9.18 1.90 12.34
C GLY A 123 -7.93 2.06 13.20
N GLY A 124 -7.58 3.29 13.56
CA GLY A 124 -6.43 3.61 14.39
C GLY A 124 -5.14 3.81 13.61
N ARG A 125 -4.07 4.10 14.35
CA ARG A 125 -2.77 4.45 13.77
C ARG A 125 -2.20 3.36 12.85
N ALA A 126 -2.31 2.09 13.25
CA ALA A 126 -1.83 0.98 12.43
C ALA A 126 -2.52 0.94 11.06
N SER A 127 -3.84 1.13 11.05
CA SER A 127 -4.63 1.19 9.82
C SER A 127 -4.20 2.36 8.92
N GLN A 128 -3.91 3.51 9.50
CA GLN A 128 -3.45 4.69 8.79
C GLN A 128 -2.09 4.45 8.11
N LEU A 129 -1.14 3.85 8.82
CA LEU A 129 0.18 3.54 8.28
C LEU A 129 0.10 2.51 7.16
N VAL A 130 -0.72 1.47 7.32
CA VAL A 130 -0.96 0.47 6.26
C VAL A 130 -1.55 1.15 5.01
N TYR A 131 -2.49 2.04 5.20
CA TYR A 131 -3.11 2.78 4.09
C TYR A 131 -2.10 3.64 3.32
N LEU A 132 -1.23 4.36 4.04
CA LEU A 132 -0.17 5.15 3.41
C LEU A 132 0.80 4.28 2.62
N LEU A 133 1.14 3.12 3.16
CA LEU A 133 2.01 2.16 2.50
C LEU A 133 1.38 1.64 1.20
N GLU A 134 0.09 1.32 1.22
CA GLU A 134 -0.64 0.90 0.02
C GLU A 134 -0.75 2.01 -1.03
N ALA A 135 -1.01 3.25 -0.59
CA ALA A 135 -1.23 4.38 -1.49
C ALA A 135 0.04 4.84 -2.18
N TYR A 136 1.16 4.88 -1.46
CA TYR A 136 2.40 5.49 -1.94
C TYR A 136 3.59 4.54 -2.04
N GLY A 137 3.52 3.34 -1.48
CA GLY A 137 4.68 2.50 -1.22
C GLY A 137 5.50 3.06 -0.04
N GLU A 138 6.49 2.31 0.42
CA GLU A 138 7.29 2.73 1.58
C GLU A 138 8.07 4.02 1.32
N ALA A 139 8.84 4.07 0.23
CA ALA A 139 9.63 5.24 -0.12
C ALA A 139 8.74 6.45 -0.40
N GLY A 140 7.63 6.26 -1.10
CA GLY A 140 6.68 7.31 -1.41
C GLY A 140 5.97 7.86 -0.18
N ALA A 141 5.61 6.99 0.78
CA ALA A 141 4.98 7.41 2.03
C ALA A 141 5.94 8.25 2.88
N VAL A 142 7.19 7.80 3.03
CA VAL A 142 8.23 8.56 3.73
C VAL A 142 8.45 9.92 3.07
N GLN A 143 8.56 9.94 1.74
CA GLN A 143 8.76 11.17 0.98
C GLN A 143 7.58 12.15 1.15
N ALA A 144 6.35 11.65 1.11
CA ALA A 144 5.15 12.47 1.30
C ALA A 144 5.13 13.12 2.70
N LEU A 145 5.53 12.38 3.73
CA LEU A 145 5.61 12.91 5.08
C LEU A 145 6.73 13.95 5.20
N GLN A 146 7.88 13.69 4.61
CA GLN A 146 9.02 14.63 4.61
C GLN A 146 8.68 15.93 3.89
N ASP A 147 8.07 15.85 2.70
CA ASP A 147 7.69 17.01 1.91
C ASP A 147 6.71 17.92 2.65
N ARG A 148 5.84 17.32 3.45
CA ARG A 148 4.81 18.07 4.16
C ARG A 148 5.30 18.64 5.51
N TYR A 149 6.09 17.88 6.24
CA TYR A 149 6.42 18.19 7.63
C TYR A 149 7.90 18.46 7.90
N GLU A 150 8.78 18.15 6.98
CA GLU A 150 10.19 18.43 7.17
C GLU A 150 10.45 19.91 6.98
N THR A 151 10.77 20.58 8.09
CA THR A 151 11.13 21.99 8.04
C THR A 151 12.59 22.09 7.64
N ASN A 152 12.84 22.69 6.48
CA ASN A 152 14.18 23.09 6.07
C ASN A 152 14.65 24.25 6.96
N GLY A 153 15.28 23.88 8.04
CA GLY A 153 15.85 24.87 8.91
C GLY A 153 17.31 24.64 9.14
#